data_594ac607d222ac7e57ceb9f71d9c9931
#
_entry.id   594ac607d222ac7e57ceb9f71d9c9931
#
_cell.length_a   1.000
_cell.length_b   1.000
_cell.length_c   1.000
_cell.angle_alpha   90.00
_cell.angle_beta   90.00
_cell.angle_gamma   90.00
#
_symmetry.space_group_name_H-M   'P 1'
#
loop_
_entity.id
_entity.type
_entity.pdbx_description
1 polymer ?
#
loop_
_entity_poly.entity_id
_entity_poly.type
_entity_poly.pdbx_seq_one_letter_code
_entity_poly.pdbx_strand_id
1 'polypeptide(L)'
;MKQLLLASILFSGFCHCQTDTLVVEIIYGSKPITKDERHWFGGKPGGHIGLQIGHDSIMHFIPGGRVVATNLNSDIGNYLISSRKGFYRTFHCDTTKTCRIFIPVTSAQKQKLLKDSAPFLDEAPYEYAFFGMRCAAACYHLLSLADVTKDRSRTGMTWKFFYPRKLRKFLFKEAAKKDWKILTTPGSSKRKWDHD
;
A
#
# COMPACT_ATOMS: atom_id res chain seq x y z
N MET A 1 24.98 64.62 -15.48
CA MET A 1 23.94 63.76 -14.87
C MET A 1 23.99 62.41 -15.57
N LYS A 2 24.57 61.39 -14.90
CA LYS A 2 24.62 59.99 -15.40
C LYS A 2 23.53 59.19 -14.66
N GLN A 3 22.52 58.71 -15.43
CA GLN A 3 21.50 57.83 -14.89
C GLN A 3 22.10 56.41 -14.82
N LEU A 4 22.18 55.84 -13.61
CA LEU A 4 22.44 54.43 -13.38
C LEU A 4 21.12 53.66 -13.57
N LEU A 5 21.04 52.82 -14.60
CA LEU A 5 19.98 51.81 -14.75
C LEU A 5 20.34 50.63 -13.86
N LEU A 6 19.60 50.42 -12.79
CA LEU A 6 19.63 49.20 -11.98
C LEU A 6 18.81 48.13 -12.72
N ALA A 7 19.49 47.16 -13.32
CA ALA A 7 18.85 45.98 -13.86
C ALA A 7 18.56 45.00 -12.70
N SER A 8 17.30 44.95 -12.25
CA SER A 8 16.82 43.93 -11.30
C SER A 8 16.72 42.57 -12.00
N ILE A 9 17.72 41.72 -11.80
CA ILE A 9 17.69 40.33 -12.24
C ILE A 9 16.74 39.57 -11.28
N LEU A 10 15.50 39.35 -11.73
CA LEU A 10 14.55 38.45 -11.09
C LEU A 10 15.06 37.01 -11.31
N PHE A 11 15.78 36.48 -10.32
CA PHE A 11 16.04 35.05 -10.21
C PHE A 11 14.72 34.34 -9.91
N SER A 12 14.03 33.91 -10.96
CA SER A 12 12.94 32.94 -10.84
C SER A 12 13.57 31.61 -10.43
N GLY A 13 13.69 31.41 -9.11
CA GLY A 13 14.09 30.13 -8.55
C GLY A 13 13.07 29.08 -8.99
N PHE A 14 13.35 28.32 -10.02
CA PHE A 14 12.64 27.08 -10.33
C PHE A 14 12.84 26.15 -9.14
N CYS A 15 11.86 26.16 -8.22
CA CYS A 15 11.78 25.16 -7.17
C CYS A 15 11.60 23.80 -7.88
N HIS A 16 12.71 23.10 -8.13
CA HIS A 16 12.67 21.72 -8.61
C HIS A 16 12.00 20.90 -7.51
N CYS A 17 10.70 20.67 -7.67
CA CYS A 17 9.97 19.74 -6.82
C CYS A 17 10.61 18.36 -7.06
N GLN A 18 11.48 17.95 -6.15
CA GLN A 18 12.14 16.66 -6.24
C GLN A 18 11.06 15.58 -6.18
N THR A 19 10.88 14.86 -7.29
CA THR A 19 9.93 13.76 -7.42
C THR A 19 10.51 12.51 -6.79
N ASP A 20 9.73 11.83 -5.99
CA ASP A 20 10.03 10.53 -5.41
C ASP A 20 8.95 9.52 -5.86
N THR A 21 9.07 8.28 -5.45
CA THR A 21 8.11 7.24 -5.83
C THR A 21 7.77 6.38 -4.63
N LEU A 22 6.48 6.23 -4.38
CA LEU A 22 5.95 5.16 -3.53
C LEU A 22 5.56 3.98 -4.42
N VAL A 23 5.77 2.75 -3.94
CA VAL A 23 5.35 1.56 -4.69
C VAL A 23 4.40 0.74 -3.84
N VAL A 24 3.18 0.52 -4.34
CA VAL A 24 2.25 -0.43 -3.72
C VAL A 24 2.56 -1.81 -4.26
N GLU A 25 2.96 -2.72 -3.38
CA GLU A 25 3.24 -4.12 -3.68
C GLU A 25 1.99 -4.96 -3.39
N ILE A 26 1.50 -5.67 -4.38
CA ILE A 26 0.23 -6.41 -4.31
C ILE A 26 0.45 -7.86 -4.69
N ILE A 27 0.06 -8.75 -3.80
CA ILE A 27 -0.03 -10.18 -4.03
C ILE A 27 -1.49 -10.51 -4.29
N TYR A 28 -1.77 -11.05 -5.46
CA TYR A 28 -3.12 -11.45 -5.82
C TYR A 28 -3.55 -12.64 -4.97
N GLY A 29 -4.71 -12.51 -4.34
CA GLY A 29 -5.36 -13.62 -3.69
C GLY A 29 -6.60 -13.99 -4.47
N SER A 30 -6.92 -15.26 -4.52
CA SER A 30 -8.22 -15.71 -4.98
C SER A 30 -8.47 -17.16 -4.57
N LYS A 31 -9.71 -17.61 -4.76
CA LYS A 31 -10.00 -19.03 -4.67
C LYS A 31 -9.24 -19.74 -5.80
N PRO A 32 -8.54 -20.83 -5.54
CA PRO A 32 -7.94 -21.62 -6.60
C PRO A 32 -9.01 -22.16 -7.53
N ILE A 33 -8.59 -22.52 -8.72
CA ILE A 33 -9.47 -23.11 -9.72
C ILE A 33 -9.68 -24.61 -9.42
N THR A 34 -8.62 -25.27 -8.90
CA THR A 34 -8.64 -26.68 -8.52
C THR A 34 -9.15 -26.86 -7.08
N LYS A 35 -9.82 -28.00 -6.82
CA LYS A 35 -10.41 -28.28 -5.50
C LYS A 35 -9.39 -28.75 -4.46
N ASP A 36 -8.15 -28.98 -4.87
CA ASP A 36 -7.12 -29.63 -4.04
C ASP A 36 -6.46 -28.69 -3.04
N GLU A 37 -6.59 -27.37 -3.21
CA GLU A 37 -6.12 -26.42 -2.23
C GLU A 37 -7.17 -26.20 -1.13
N ARG A 38 -6.86 -26.58 0.09
CA ARG A 38 -7.72 -26.29 1.26
C ARG A 38 -7.84 -24.79 1.47
N HIS A 39 -9.09 -24.31 1.53
CA HIS A 39 -9.41 -22.89 1.68
C HIS A 39 -9.88 -22.59 3.07
N TRP A 40 -9.16 -21.69 3.74
CA TRP A 40 -9.59 -21.10 4.98
C TRP A 40 -9.85 -19.61 4.78
N PHE A 41 -10.93 -19.12 5.37
CA PHE A 41 -11.19 -17.69 5.44
C PHE A 41 -10.01 -16.98 6.10
N GLY A 42 -9.47 -15.96 5.43
CA GLY A 42 -8.45 -15.09 6.01
C GLY A 42 -6.97 -15.50 5.81
N GLY A 43 -6.70 -16.60 5.14
CA GLY A 43 -5.34 -17.02 4.84
C GLY A 43 -4.81 -16.52 3.47
N LYS A 44 -3.76 -17.16 2.97
CA LYS A 44 -3.13 -16.95 1.65
C LYS A 44 -4.10 -16.67 0.49
N PRO A 45 -5.36 -17.22 0.46
CA PRO A 45 -6.32 -16.94 -0.60
C PRO A 45 -6.75 -15.48 -0.72
N GLY A 46 -6.70 -14.70 0.35
CA GLY A 46 -7.12 -13.28 0.34
C GLY A 46 -6.16 -12.34 -0.39
N GLY A 47 -4.93 -12.78 -0.64
CA GLY A 47 -3.85 -11.93 -1.10
C GLY A 47 -3.30 -11.04 0.00
N HIS A 48 -2.28 -10.26 -0.33
CA HIS A 48 -1.68 -9.32 0.59
C HIS A 48 -1.25 -8.05 -0.11
N ILE A 49 -1.09 -6.98 0.66
CA ILE A 49 -0.68 -5.68 0.11
C ILE A 49 0.19 -4.96 1.14
N GLY A 50 1.23 -4.29 0.63
CA GLY A 50 2.12 -3.43 1.41
C GLY A 50 2.53 -2.21 0.61
N LEU A 51 3.14 -1.26 1.28
CA LEU A 51 3.67 -0.03 0.71
C LEU A 51 5.19 -0.03 0.84
N GLN A 52 5.89 0.02 -0.27
CA GLN A 52 7.33 0.19 -0.28
C GLN A 52 7.67 1.64 0.10
N ILE A 53 8.38 1.80 1.21
CA ILE A 53 8.75 3.10 1.79
C ILE A 53 10.22 3.43 1.58
N GLY A 54 11.06 2.45 1.26
CA GLY A 54 12.50 2.57 0.99
C GLY A 54 12.91 1.75 -0.23
N HIS A 55 14.20 1.63 -0.49
CA HIS A 55 14.72 0.90 -1.66
C HIS A 55 14.25 -0.56 -1.69
N ASP A 56 14.29 -1.26 -0.55
CA ASP A 56 13.89 -2.66 -0.40
C ASP A 56 13.01 -2.88 0.84
N SER A 57 12.43 -1.81 1.38
CA SER A 57 11.66 -1.85 2.63
C SER A 57 10.19 -1.69 2.33
N ILE A 58 9.40 -2.73 2.62
CA ILE A 58 7.94 -2.74 2.45
C ILE A 58 7.29 -2.73 3.82
N MET A 59 6.52 -1.68 4.09
CA MET A 59 5.68 -1.58 5.27
C MET A 59 4.33 -2.22 4.99
N HIS A 60 3.91 -3.15 5.84
CA HIS A 60 2.67 -3.88 5.67
C HIS A 60 2.04 -4.25 7.02
N PHE A 61 0.72 -4.42 7.03
CA PHE A 61 -0.07 -4.70 8.23
C PHE A 61 -0.50 -6.15 8.26
N ILE A 62 -0.19 -6.84 9.36
CA ILE A 62 -0.49 -8.26 9.54
C ILE A 62 -1.19 -8.51 10.89
N PRO A 63 -1.89 -9.63 11.05
CA PRO A 63 -2.36 -10.04 12.38
C PRO A 63 -1.18 -10.38 13.29
N GLY A 64 -1.20 -9.91 14.53
CA GLY A 64 -0.24 -10.27 15.57
C GLY A 64 -0.52 -11.63 16.22
N GLY A 65 -1.65 -12.25 15.90
CA GLY A 65 -2.09 -13.53 16.44
C GLY A 65 -3.24 -14.15 15.64
N ARG A 66 -4.12 -14.89 16.29
CA ARG A 66 -5.28 -15.51 15.65
C ARG A 66 -6.29 -14.43 15.21
N VAL A 67 -6.62 -14.39 13.93
CA VAL A 67 -7.64 -13.48 13.40
C VAL A 67 -9.01 -13.89 13.91
N VAL A 68 -9.68 -12.99 14.61
CA VAL A 68 -11.06 -13.15 15.09
C VAL A 68 -12.03 -12.31 14.25
N ALA A 69 -13.31 -12.63 14.30
CA ALA A 69 -14.30 -11.94 13.46
C ALA A 69 -14.41 -10.46 13.79
N THR A 70 -14.49 -10.15 15.10
CA THR A 70 -14.47 -8.79 15.63
C THR A 70 -13.44 -8.76 16.75
N ASN A 71 -12.61 -7.75 16.78
CA ASN A 71 -11.62 -7.64 17.81
C ASN A 71 -11.88 -6.43 18.69
N LEU A 72 -11.93 -6.68 19.98
CA LEU A 72 -12.10 -5.65 21.00
C LEU A 72 -10.79 -5.33 21.73
N ASN A 73 -9.71 -6.07 21.45
CA ASN A 73 -8.40 -5.90 22.09
C ASN A 73 -7.37 -5.40 21.07
N SER A 74 -6.61 -4.39 21.45
CA SER A 74 -5.66 -3.65 20.61
C SER A 74 -4.45 -4.45 20.12
N ASP A 75 -4.18 -5.64 20.69
CA ASP A 75 -2.86 -6.31 20.54
C ASP A 75 -2.73 -7.26 19.36
N ILE A 76 -3.66 -7.25 18.38
CA ILE A 76 -3.72 -8.28 17.34
C ILE A 76 -3.34 -7.75 15.95
N GLY A 77 -2.85 -6.54 15.84
CA GLY A 77 -2.40 -5.98 14.56
C GLY A 77 -1.03 -5.36 14.66
N ASN A 78 -0.14 -5.73 13.76
CA ASN A 78 1.21 -5.18 13.73
C ASN A 78 1.55 -4.64 12.35
N TYR A 79 2.13 -3.44 12.31
CA TYR A 79 2.89 -3.01 11.15
C TYR A 79 4.30 -3.59 11.21
N LEU A 80 4.73 -4.16 10.11
CA LEU A 80 6.09 -4.68 9.93
C LEU A 80 6.74 -4.04 8.73
N ILE A 81 8.07 -3.91 8.80
CA ILE A 81 8.91 -3.62 7.65
C ILE A 81 9.61 -4.92 7.26
N SER A 82 9.42 -5.34 6.03
CA SER A 82 10.07 -6.51 5.44
C SER A 82 10.89 -6.10 4.23
N SER A 83 11.99 -6.80 3.96
CA SER A 83 12.61 -6.72 2.63
C SER A 83 11.63 -7.21 1.58
N ARG A 84 11.77 -6.79 0.33
CA ARG A 84 10.89 -7.26 -0.76
C ARG A 84 10.94 -8.78 -0.88
N LYS A 85 12.11 -9.38 -0.80
CA LYS A 85 12.27 -10.85 -0.79
C LYS A 85 11.54 -11.49 0.38
N GLY A 86 11.63 -10.92 1.58
CA GLY A 86 10.94 -11.39 2.78
C GLY A 86 9.42 -11.30 2.64
N PHE A 87 8.91 -10.16 2.18
CA PHE A 87 7.49 -9.91 1.93
C PHE A 87 6.90 -10.98 0.98
N TYR A 88 7.53 -11.19 -0.17
CA TYR A 88 7.06 -12.17 -1.13
C TYR A 88 7.18 -13.61 -0.61
N ARG A 89 8.26 -13.97 0.06
CA ARG A 89 8.44 -15.32 0.63
C ARG A 89 7.41 -15.63 1.72
N THR A 90 7.13 -14.69 2.61
CA THR A 90 6.17 -14.89 3.71
C THR A 90 4.77 -15.22 3.19
N PHE A 91 4.38 -14.68 2.06
CA PHE A 91 3.05 -14.90 1.47
C PHE A 91 3.06 -15.91 0.31
N HIS A 92 4.17 -16.65 0.11
CA HIS A 92 4.34 -17.71 -0.91
C HIS A 92 3.89 -17.27 -2.31
N CYS A 93 4.53 -16.23 -2.83
CA CYS A 93 4.12 -15.58 -4.08
C CYS A 93 4.58 -16.29 -5.33
N ASP A 94 5.38 -17.36 -5.21
CA ASP A 94 5.93 -18.08 -6.37
C ASP A 94 4.80 -18.59 -7.28
N THR A 95 3.63 -18.85 -6.72
CA THR A 95 2.47 -19.38 -7.46
C THR A 95 1.40 -18.36 -7.79
N THR A 96 1.45 -17.16 -7.20
CA THR A 96 0.40 -16.15 -7.38
C THR A 96 0.89 -14.98 -8.22
N LYS A 97 -0.01 -14.43 -9.01
CA LYS A 97 0.21 -13.18 -9.73
C LYS A 97 0.52 -12.05 -8.74
N THR A 98 1.46 -11.21 -9.08
CA THR A 98 1.82 -10.02 -8.30
C THR A 98 1.69 -8.75 -9.14
N CYS A 99 1.58 -7.61 -8.50
CA CYS A 99 1.49 -6.33 -9.17
C CYS A 99 2.18 -5.25 -8.33
N ARG A 100 2.86 -4.35 -9.02
CA ARG A 100 3.51 -3.16 -8.45
C ARG A 100 2.93 -1.92 -9.10
N ILE A 101 2.47 -0.99 -8.28
CA ILE A 101 1.94 0.29 -8.74
C ILE A 101 2.89 1.39 -8.28
N PHE A 102 3.49 2.10 -9.22
CA PHE A 102 4.45 3.17 -8.98
C PHE A 102 3.71 4.50 -8.93
N ILE A 103 3.72 5.14 -7.78
CA ILE A 103 2.98 6.37 -7.50
C ILE A 103 3.99 7.51 -7.34
N PRO A 104 4.05 8.45 -8.29
CA PRO A 104 4.87 9.64 -8.14
C PRO A 104 4.38 10.49 -6.97
N VAL A 105 5.29 10.89 -6.12
CA VAL A 105 5.04 11.76 -4.97
C VAL A 105 6.14 12.80 -4.84
N THR A 106 5.89 13.87 -4.13
CA THR A 106 6.95 14.80 -3.74
C THR A 106 7.77 14.23 -2.59
N SER A 107 9.00 14.69 -2.43
CA SER A 107 9.82 14.33 -1.26
C SER A 107 9.16 14.73 0.04
N ALA A 108 8.43 15.83 0.07
CA ALA A 108 7.68 16.26 1.24
C ALA A 108 6.56 15.27 1.62
N GLN A 109 5.81 14.77 0.64
CA GLN A 109 4.78 13.74 0.85
C GLN A 109 5.37 12.44 1.40
N LYS A 110 6.53 12.03 0.87
CA LYS A 110 7.22 10.83 1.35
C LYS A 110 7.74 11.02 2.78
N GLN A 111 8.35 12.16 3.08
CA GLN A 111 8.81 12.48 4.43
C GLN A 111 7.65 12.55 5.44
N LYS A 112 6.54 13.15 5.05
CA LYS A 112 5.31 13.17 5.87
C LYS A 112 4.85 11.75 6.18
N LEU A 113 4.74 10.89 5.17
CA LEU A 113 4.39 9.47 5.36
C LEU A 113 5.33 8.79 6.36
N LEU A 114 6.65 8.90 6.16
CA LEU A 114 7.63 8.24 7.03
C LEU A 114 7.52 8.73 8.47
N LYS A 115 7.37 10.03 8.67
CA LYS A 115 7.20 10.63 10.00
C LYS A 115 5.92 10.16 10.68
N ASP A 116 4.80 10.24 9.97
CA ASP A 116 3.47 10.00 10.55
C ASP A 116 3.20 8.49 10.75
N SER A 117 3.88 7.62 9.98
CA SER A 117 3.75 6.17 10.13
C SER A 117 4.79 5.51 11.02
N ALA A 118 5.86 6.19 11.39
CA ALA A 118 6.91 5.63 12.25
C ALA A 118 6.37 5.08 13.59
N PRO A 119 5.47 5.77 14.31
CA PRO A 119 4.91 5.25 15.57
C PRO A 119 4.10 3.95 15.40
N PHE A 120 3.60 3.66 14.19
CA PHE A 120 2.81 2.45 13.93
C PHE A 120 3.62 1.15 14.01
N LEU A 121 4.94 1.25 13.97
CA LEU A 121 5.84 0.10 14.12
C LEU A 121 5.94 -0.36 15.57
N ASP A 122 5.76 0.56 16.51
CA ASP A 122 5.75 0.28 17.94
C ASP A 122 4.33 -0.08 18.39
N GLU A 123 3.34 0.71 17.98
CA GLU A 123 1.94 0.54 18.33
C GLU A 123 1.04 0.85 17.13
N ALA A 124 0.36 -0.17 16.61
CA ALA A 124 -0.57 0.02 15.51
C ALA A 124 -1.82 0.79 16.00
N PRO A 125 -2.29 1.82 15.25
CA PRO A 125 -3.42 2.66 15.68
C PRO A 125 -4.78 1.95 15.60
N TYR A 126 -4.80 0.65 15.31
CA TYR A 126 -6.00 -0.18 15.20
C TYR A 126 -5.67 -1.68 15.23
N GLU A 127 -6.65 -2.48 15.59
CA GLU A 127 -6.52 -3.93 15.60
C GLU A 127 -6.70 -4.53 14.20
N TYR A 128 -6.12 -5.70 13.99
CA TYR A 128 -6.40 -6.53 12.83
C TYR A 128 -7.63 -7.42 13.10
N ALA A 129 -8.70 -7.25 12.34
CA ALA A 129 -9.90 -8.06 12.51
C ALA A 129 -10.53 -8.43 11.16
N PHE A 130 -11.30 -9.51 11.13
CA PHE A 130 -11.98 -9.93 9.91
C PHE A 130 -12.96 -8.85 9.43
N PHE A 131 -13.77 -8.27 10.32
CA PHE A 131 -14.65 -7.13 10.05
C PHE A 131 -14.06 -5.79 10.50
N GLY A 132 -12.74 -5.69 10.59
CA GLY A 132 -11.98 -4.51 10.99
C GLY A 132 -10.93 -4.09 9.98
N MET A 133 -9.90 -3.41 10.48
CA MET A 133 -8.76 -3.04 9.65
C MET A 133 -8.00 -4.28 9.20
N ARG A 134 -7.63 -4.32 7.93
CA ARG A 134 -6.85 -5.37 7.28
C ARG A 134 -5.80 -4.74 6.39
N CYS A 135 -4.91 -5.55 5.84
CA CYS A 135 -3.77 -5.06 5.05
C CYS A 135 -4.15 -4.05 3.95
N ALA A 136 -5.30 -4.21 3.30
CA ALA A 136 -5.74 -3.28 2.25
C ALA A 136 -6.21 -1.93 2.81
N ALA A 137 -7.03 -1.93 3.87
CA ALA A 137 -7.46 -0.70 4.53
C ALA A 137 -6.28 0.03 5.19
N ALA A 138 -5.36 -0.72 5.80
CA ALA A 138 -4.13 -0.21 6.39
C ALA A 138 -3.19 0.42 5.35
N CYS A 139 -3.01 -0.24 4.18
CA CYS A 139 -2.23 0.34 3.08
C CYS A 139 -2.90 1.60 2.51
N TYR A 140 -4.23 1.64 2.41
CA TYR A 140 -4.95 2.85 2.02
C TYR A 140 -4.71 3.99 3.02
N HIS A 141 -4.71 3.70 4.32
CA HIS A 141 -4.39 4.68 5.36
C HIS A 141 -2.96 5.24 5.18
N LEU A 142 -1.96 4.39 4.96
CA LEU A 142 -0.60 4.86 4.66
C LEU A 142 -0.56 5.78 3.42
N LEU A 143 -1.31 5.47 2.37
CA LEU A 143 -1.40 6.32 1.18
C LEU A 143 -2.11 7.66 1.48
N SER A 144 -3.03 7.71 2.44
CA SER A 144 -3.66 8.97 2.86
C SER A 144 -2.71 9.84 3.68
N LEU A 145 -1.82 9.26 4.49
CA LEU A 145 -0.77 10.01 5.18
C LEU A 145 0.19 10.71 4.21
N ALA A 146 0.42 10.11 3.04
CA ALA A 146 1.19 10.71 1.95
C ALA A 146 0.38 11.67 1.06
N ASP A 147 -0.84 12.00 1.40
CA ASP A 147 -1.77 12.82 0.59
C ASP A 147 -1.96 12.29 -0.85
N VAL A 148 -1.71 10.99 -1.08
CA VAL A 148 -1.95 10.31 -2.36
C VAL A 148 -3.43 10.03 -2.56
N THR A 149 -4.11 9.71 -1.47
CA THR A 149 -5.55 9.45 -1.43
C THR A 149 -6.22 10.37 -0.40
N LYS A 150 -7.54 10.57 -0.54
CA LYS A 150 -8.30 11.33 0.46
C LYS A 150 -8.33 10.57 1.78
N ASP A 151 -8.17 11.26 2.88
CA ASP A 151 -8.41 10.69 4.19
C ASP A 151 -9.87 10.21 4.34
N ARG A 152 -10.04 9.12 5.10
CA ARG A 152 -11.33 8.50 5.38
C ARG A 152 -11.39 8.04 6.82
N SER A 153 -12.58 8.04 7.38
CA SER A 153 -12.80 7.39 8.67
C SER A 153 -12.39 5.92 8.63
N ARG A 154 -11.96 5.38 9.77
CA ARG A 154 -11.62 3.97 9.93
C ARG A 154 -12.70 3.03 9.35
N THR A 155 -13.95 3.26 9.69
CA THR A 155 -15.10 2.50 9.16
C THR A 155 -15.19 2.61 7.64
N GLY A 156 -15.02 3.83 7.09
CA GLY A 156 -15.05 4.05 5.64
C GLY A 156 -13.94 3.31 4.90
N MET A 157 -12.72 3.25 5.47
CA MET A 157 -11.62 2.47 4.90
C MET A 157 -11.90 0.97 4.97
N THR A 158 -12.35 0.47 6.12
CA THR A 158 -12.65 -0.95 6.35
C THR A 158 -13.70 -1.48 5.38
N TRP A 159 -14.83 -0.84 5.25
CA TRP A 159 -15.90 -1.29 4.35
C TRP A 159 -15.51 -1.18 2.88
N LYS A 160 -14.84 -0.11 2.50
CA LYS A 160 -14.48 0.11 1.10
C LYS A 160 -13.34 -0.79 0.63
N PHE A 161 -12.36 -1.03 1.48
CA PHE A 161 -11.14 -1.75 1.14
C PHE A 161 -10.96 -3.03 1.97
N PHE A 162 -12.05 -3.75 2.17
CA PHE A 162 -12.08 -4.98 2.95
C PHE A 162 -11.10 -6.05 2.44
N TYR A 163 -10.89 -6.15 1.13
CA TYR A 163 -9.94 -7.08 0.51
C TYR A 163 -8.90 -6.35 -0.34
N PRO A 164 -7.67 -6.91 -0.48
CA PRO A 164 -6.64 -6.41 -1.40
C PRO A 164 -7.17 -6.15 -2.82
N ARG A 165 -8.05 -7.02 -3.33
CA ARG A 165 -8.72 -6.85 -4.64
C ARG A 165 -9.49 -5.52 -4.74
N LYS A 166 -10.14 -5.07 -3.67
CA LYS A 166 -10.91 -3.81 -3.68
C LYS A 166 -9.99 -2.60 -3.78
N LEU A 167 -8.89 -2.59 -3.00
CA LEU A 167 -7.89 -1.52 -3.09
C LEU A 167 -7.17 -1.55 -4.44
N ARG A 168 -6.78 -2.73 -4.94
CA ARG A 168 -6.18 -2.88 -6.27
C ARG A 168 -7.04 -2.26 -7.37
N LYS A 169 -8.32 -2.62 -7.44
CA LYS A 169 -9.26 -2.05 -8.43
C LYS A 169 -9.38 -0.52 -8.31
N PHE A 170 -9.39 -0.01 -7.10
CA PHE A 170 -9.38 1.44 -6.87
C PHE A 170 -8.09 2.07 -7.39
N LEU A 171 -6.92 1.51 -7.03
CA LEU A 171 -5.62 2.04 -7.46
C LEU A 171 -5.42 1.93 -8.97
N PHE A 172 -5.93 0.89 -9.63
CA PHE A 172 -5.90 0.78 -11.10
C PHE A 172 -6.70 1.90 -11.76
N LYS A 173 -7.86 2.26 -11.22
CA LYS A 173 -8.64 3.39 -11.72
C LYS A 173 -7.91 4.73 -11.53
N GLU A 174 -7.25 4.90 -10.39
CA GLU A 174 -6.45 6.11 -10.13
C GLU A 174 -5.20 6.14 -11.02
N ALA A 175 -4.55 5.00 -11.22
CA ALA A 175 -3.40 4.87 -12.12
C ALA A 175 -3.76 5.25 -13.57
N ALA A 176 -4.90 4.78 -14.07
CA ALA A 176 -5.38 5.14 -15.41
C ALA A 176 -5.68 6.64 -15.55
N LYS A 177 -6.13 7.31 -14.48
CA LYS A 177 -6.40 8.76 -14.51
C LYS A 177 -5.14 9.62 -14.39
N LYS A 178 -4.12 9.12 -13.68
CA LYS A 178 -2.93 9.86 -13.29
C LYS A 178 -1.66 9.39 -14.00
N ASP A 179 -1.82 8.48 -14.96
CA ASP A 179 -0.74 7.84 -15.73
C ASP A 179 0.33 7.18 -14.84
N TRP A 180 -0.10 6.49 -13.79
CA TRP A 180 0.82 5.75 -12.93
C TRP A 180 1.26 4.46 -13.61
N LYS A 181 2.54 4.17 -13.53
CA LYS A 181 3.09 2.91 -14.05
C LYS A 181 2.61 1.72 -13.23
N ILE A 182 2.15 0.68 -13.91
CA ILE A 182 1.80 -0.62 -13.33
C ILE A 182 2.70 -1.69 -13.93
N LEU A 183 3.31 -2.49 -13.07
CA LEU A 183 4.07 -3.68 -13.46
C LEU A 183 3.41 -4.91 -12.86
N THR A 184 3.05 -5.87 -13.70
CA THR A 184 2.43 -7.12 -13.28
C THR A 184 3.34 -8.29 -13.62
N THR A 185 3.51 -9.21 -12.67
CA THR A 185 4.24 -10.45 -12.84
C THR A 185 3.26 -11.61 -12.74
N PRO A 186 3.16 -12.48 -13.75
CA PRO A 186 2.27 -13.64 -13.72
C PRO A 186 2.71 -14.63 -12.64
N GLY A 187 1.75 -15.33 -12.04
CA GLY A 187 2.02 -16.48 -11.17
C GLY A 187 2.12 -17.77 -11.97
N SER A 188 2.70 -18.81 -11.39
CA SER A 188 2.76 -20.14 -11.97
C SER A 188 1.42 -20.89 -11.90
N SER A 189 0.53 -20.55 -10.99
CA SER A 189 -0.82 -21.11 -10.87
C SER A 189 -1.90 -20.14 -11.32
N LYS A 190 -2.92 -20.65 -12.02
CA LYS A 190 -4.10 -19.85 -12.40
C LYS A 190 -5.05 -19.73 -11.23
N ARG A 191 -5.51 -18.50 -10.96
CA ARG A 191 -6.48 -18.21 -9.92
C ARG A 191 -7.67 -17.42 -10.45
N LYS A 192 -8.84 -17.55 -9.82
CA LYS A 192 -10.09 -16.93 -10.31
C LYS A 192 -10.04 -15.42 -10.47
N TRP A 193 -9.17 -14.72 -9.72
CA TRP A 193 -9.06 -13.25 -9.77
C TRP A 193 -7.83 -12.74 -10.55
N ASP A 194 -7.15 -13.61 -11.26
CA ASP A 194 -6.00 -13.22 -12.07
C ASP A 194 -6.37 -12.41 -13.32
N HIS A 195 -7.66 -12.48 -13.71
CA HIS A 195 -8.21 -11.76 -14.87
C HIS A 195 -8.73 -10.35 -14.52
N ASP A 196 -8.63 -9.93 -13.27
CA ASP A 196 -9.12 -8.61 -12.83
C ASP A 196 -8.06 -7.51 -12.95
#